data_42fccb9874439a59b34a1f4d07aba9cd
#
_entry.id   42fccb9874439a59b34a1f4d07aba9cd
#
_cell.length_a   1.000
_cell.length_b   1.000
_cell.length_c   1.000
_cell.angle_alpha   90.00
_cell.angle_beta   90.00
_cell.angle_gamma   90.00
#
_symmetry.space_group_name_H-M   'P 1'
#
loop_
_entity.id
_entity.type
_entity.pdbx_description
1 polymer ?
#
loop_
_entity_poly.entity_id
_entity_poly.type
_entity_poly.pdbx_seq_one_letter_code
_entity_poly.pdbx_strand_id
1 'polypeptide(L)'
;MFKLLIRSIVFTLIVFSSAHANLGNRTNSDSNNSNIIKGKAALQEESWSTAINLFEKALAAQPDSADIHNFLGYAHRKSGDIDKALEHYEMALDINPDHKGTLEYLGEAYISLGNLELANAQLDRLKSLCATSPCEELNELEQALLRAAK
;
A
#
# COMPACT_ATOMS: atom_id res chain seq x y z
N MET A 1 47.07 -47.95 -47.13
CA MET A 1 45.67 -47.54 -47.18
C MET A 1 45.14 -47.51 -45.74
N PHE A 2 45.23 -46.35 -45.11
CA PHE A 2 44.77 -46.15 -43.73
C PHE A 2 43.46 -45.35 -43.79
N LYS A 3 42.34 -45.95 -43.36
CA LYS A 3 41.06 -45.27 -43.25
C LYS A 3 41.00 -44.63 -41.82
N LEU A 4 41.06 -43.30 -41.76
CA LEU A 4 40.77 -42.54 -40.56
C LEU A 4 39.25 -42.54 -40.31
N LEU A 5 38.87 -43.14 -39.18
CA LEU A 5 37.52 -43.03 -38.60
C LEU A 5 37.47 -41.75 -37.75
N ILE A 6 36.82 -40.71 -38.25
CA ILE A 6 36.49 -39.52 -37.46
C ILE A 6 35.23 -39.85 -36.62
N ARG A 7 35.47 -40.03 -35.32
CA ARG A 7 34.35 -40.08 -34.33
C ARG A 7 33.85 -38.67 -34.06
N SER A 8 32.68 -38.41 -34.59
CA SER A 8 31.92 -37.19 -34.27
C SER A 8 31.41 -37.27 -32.83
N ILE A 9 32.00 -36.49 -31.91
CA ILE A 9 31.48 -36.30 -30.57
C ILE A 9 30.38 -35.27 -30.64
N VAL A 10 29.14 -35.74 -30.60
CA VAL A 10 27.96 -34.87 -30.43
C VAL A 10 27.94 -34.39 -28.99
N PHE A 11 28.32 -33.14 -28.76
CA PHE A 11 28.20 -32.47 -27.48
C PHE A 11 26.72 -32.05 -27.34
N THR A 12 25.92 -32.87 -26.68
CA THR A 12 24.57 -32.50 -26.26
C THR A 12 24.68 -31.45 -25.17
N LEU A 13 24.50 -30.19 -25.54
CA LEU A 13 24.27 -29.10 -24.59
C LEU A 13 22.93 -29.35 -23.90
N ILE A 14 22.98 -29.88 -22.67
CA ILE A 14 21.83 -29.91 -21.78
C ILE A 14 21.64 -28.47 -21.31
N VAL A 15 20.69 -27.77 -21.95
CA VAL A 15 20.18 -26.49 -21.46
C VAL A 15 19.39 -26.80 -20.20
N PHE A 16 20.03 -26.67 -19.03
CA PHE A 16 19.31 -26.60 -17.78
C PHE A 16 18.51 -25.29 -17.79
N SER A 17 17.27 -25.38 -18.26
CA SER A 17 16.30 -24.31 -18.13
C SER A 17 16.08 -24.03 -16.67
N SER A 18 16.47 -22.83 -16.21
CA SER A 18 16.30 -22.31 -14.87
C SER A 18 14.82 -22.01 -14.60
N ALA A 19 14.02 -23.08 -14.51
CA ALA A 19 12.60 -22.98 -14.11
C ALA A 19 12.39 -22.67 -12.62
N HIS A 20 13.48 -22.59 -11.83
CA HIS A 20 13.38 -22.36 -10.37
C HIS A 20 13.23 -20.89 -9.95
N ALA A 21 13.59 -19.93 -10.82
CA ALA A 21 13.49 -18.50 -10.46
C ALA A 21 12.05 -17.98 -10.46
N ASN A 22 11.13 -18.63 -11.17
CA ASN A 22 9.76 -18.14 -11.30
C ASN A 22 8.79 -18.66 -10.21
N LEU A 23 9.15 -19.76 -9.53
CA LEU A 23 8.31 -20.33 -8.48
C LEU A 23 8.43 -19.53 -7.17
N GLY A 24 9.65 -19.05 -6.83
CA GLY A 24 9.87 -18.22 -5.63
C GLY A 24 9.18 -16.85 -5.73
N ASN A 25 9.18 -16.25 -6.91
CA ASN A 25 8.54 -14.95 -7.12
C ASN A 25 7.01 -15.03 -7.11
N ARG A 26 6.42 -16.11 -7.59
CA ARG A 26 4.96 -16.35 -7.52
C ARG A 26 4.49 -16.55 -6.09
N THR A 27 5.17 -17.38 -5.31
CA THR A 27 4.79 -17.64 -3.91
C THR A 27 4.89 -16.39 -3.04
N ASN A 28 5.88 -15.51 -3.27
CA ASN A 28 6.02 -14.26 -2.55
C ASN A 28 4.93 -13.25 -2.93
N SER A 29 4.59 -13.15 -4.21
CA SER A 29 3.50 -12.28 -4.69
C SER A 29 2.14 -12.73 -4.15
N ASP A 30 1.85 -14.03 -4.17
CA ASP A 30 0.59 -14.59 -3.65
C ASP A 30 0.48 -14.43 -2.13
N SER A 31 1.59 -14.64 -1.40
CA SER A 31 1.65 -14.43 0.05
C SER A 31 1.42 -12.96 0.40
N ASN A 32 2.04 -12.04 -0.34
CA ASN A 32 1.87 -10.61 -0.11
C ASN A 32 0.45 -10.15 -0.37
N ASN A 33 -0.15 -10.54 -1.49
CA ASN A 33 -1.55 -10.25 -1.80
C ASN A 33 -2.49 -10.82 -0.73
N SER A 34 -2.21 -12.02 -0.21
CA SER A 34 -2.95 -12.61 0.92
C SER A 34 -2.86 -11.76 2.18
N ASN A 35 -1.68 -11.18 2.51
CA ASN A 35 -1.53 -10.32 3.67
C ASN A 35 -2.35 -9.03 3.54
N ILE A 36 -2.37 -8.42 2.36
CA ILE A 36 -3.20 -7.22 2.10
C ILE A 36 -4.69 -7.53 2.26
N ILE A 37 -5.16 -8.63 1.67
CA ILE A 37 -6.58 -9.05 1.78
C ILE A 37 -6.98 -9.30 3.22
N LYS A 38 -6.18 -10.07 3.97
CA LYS A 38 -6.42 -10.35 5.39
C LYS A 38 -6.31 -9.10 6.26
N GLY A 39 -5.37 -8.20 5.93
CA GLY A 39 -5.23 -6.92 6.62
C GLY A 39 -6.47 -6.06 6.46
N LYS A 40 -7.03 -5.97 5.25
CA LYS A 40 -8.30 -5.27 5.01
C LYS A 40 -9.48 -5.90 5.76
N ALA A 41 -9.55 -7.21 5.82
CA ALA A 41 -10.57 -7.90 6.62
C ALA A 41 -10.42 -7.57 8.12
N ALA A 42 -9.19 -7.56 8.64
CA ALA A 42 -8.91 -7.19 10.03
C ALA A 42 -9.27 -5.72 10.33
N LEU A 43 -9.14 -4.80 9.35
CA LEU A 43 -9.64 -3.41 9.51
C LEU A 43 -11.16 -3.37 9.69
N GLN A 44 -11.91 -4.17 8.92
CA GLN A 44 -13.36 -4.26 9.02
C GLN A 44 -13.82 -4.87 10.34
N GLU A 45 -13.01 -5.77 10.90
CA GLU A 45 -13.24 -6.39 12.22
C GLU A 45 -12.73 -5.53 13.38
N GLU A 46 -12.22 -4.33 13.11
CA GLU A 46 -11.58 -3.43 14.08
C GLU A 46 -10.41 -4.08 14.85
N SER A 47 -9.84 -5.12 14.27
CA SER A 47 -8.68 -5.84 14.81
C SER A 47 -7.37 -5.13 14.43
N TRP A 48 -7.17 -3.91 14.96
CA TRP A 48 -6.12 -2.97 14.55
C TRP A 48 -4.71 -3.57 14.62
N SER A 49 -4.37 -4.26 15.71
CA SER A 49 -3.03 -4.89 15.85
C SER A 49 -2.80 -6.00 14.83
N THR A 50 -3.83 -6.77 14.50
CA THR A 50 -3.77 -7.79 13.45
C THR A 50 -3.58 -7.15 12.08
N ALA A 51 -4.33 -6.10 11.80
CA ALA A 51 -4.22 -5.34 10.54
C ALA A 51 -2.81 -4.78 10.36
N ILE A 52 -2.26 -4.11 11.39
CA ILE A 52 -0.90 -3.55 11.39
C ILE A 52 0.12 -4.65 11.05
N ASN A 53 0.12 -5.77 11.78
CA ASN A 53 1.07 -6.87 11.55
C ASN A 53 1.00 -7.43 10.13
N LEU A 54 -0.21 -7.53 9.55
CA LEU A 54 -0.41 -8.03 8.20
C LEU A 54 0.08 -7.02 7.15
N PHE A 55 -0.18 -5.73 7.34
CA PHE A 55 0.29 -4.69 6.42
C PHE A 55 1.81 -4.47 6.52
N GLU A 56 2.42 -4.60 7.71
CA GLU A 56 3.88 -4.58 7.85
C GLU A 56 4.54 -5.73 7.06
N LYS A 57 3.97 -6.94 7.12
CA LYS A 57 4.43 -8.07 6.29
C LYS A 57 4.26 -7.80 4.80
N ALA A 58 3.18 -7.15 4.40
CA ALA A 58 2.95 -6.75 3.02
C ALA A 58 3.94 -5.66 2.60
N LEU A 59 4.20 -4.67 3.45
CA LEU A 59 5.14 -3.59 3.19
C LEU A 59 6.58 -4.08 3.01
N ALA A 60 6.99 -5.10 3.78
CA ALA A 60 8.32 -5.71 3.62
C ALA A 60 8.56 -6.28 2.20
N ALA A 61 7.50 -6.66 1.49
CA ALA A 61 7.59 -7.13 0.11
C ALA A 61 7.31 -6.02 -0.93
N GLN A 62 6.64 -4.94 -0.54
CA GLN A 62 6.30 -3.79 -1.39
C GLN A 62 6.52 -2.48 -0.63
N PRO A 63 7.79 -2.08 -0.38
CA PRO A 63 8.11 -0.92 0.46
C PRO A 63 7.59 0.41 -0.13
N ASP A 64 7.45 0.51 -1.46
CA ASP A 64 7.01 1.72 -2.16
C ASP A 64 5.51 1.66 -2.51
N SER A 65 4.68 1.11 -1.62
CA SER A 65 3.23 1.03 -1.83
C SER A 65 2.49 2.10 -1.02
N ALA A 66 2.00 3.14 -1.70
CA ALA A 66 1.18 4.18 -1.07
C ALA A 66 -0.08 3.59 -0.40
N ASP A 67 -0.73 2.61 -1.03
CA ASP A 67 -1.90 1.92 -0.47
C ASP A 67 -1.59 1.25 0.87
N ILE A 68 -0.46 0.52 0.98
CA ILE A 68 -0.11 -0.19 2.22
C ILE A 68 0.23 0.81 3.33
N HIS A 69 0.97 1.87 3.00
CA HIS A 69 1.20 2.96 3.94
C HIS A 69 -0.11 3.63 4.40
N ASN A 70 -1.05 3.88 3.48
CA ASN A 70 -2.36 4.40 3.82
C ASN A 70 -3.13 3.47 4.79
N PHE A 71 -3.13 2.16 4.57
CA PHE A 71 -3.77 1.20 5.48
C PHE A 71 -3.09 1.14 6.86
N LEU A 72 -1.76 1.22 6.91
CA LEU A 72 -1.02 1.32 8.17
C LEU A 72 -1.37 2.59 8.92
N GLY A 73 -1.38 3.74 8.24
CA GLY A 73 -1.80 5.00 8.82
C GLY A 73 -3.20 4.93 9.40
N TYR A 74 -4.15 4.38 8.65
CA TYR A 74 -5.53 4.17 9.12
C TYR A 74 -5.59 3.27 10.37
N ALA A 75 -4.90 2.12 10.36
CA ALA A 75 -4.89 1.19 11.48
C ALA A 75 -4.26 1.80 12.73
N HIS A 76 -3.13 2.52 12.59
CA HIS A 76 -2.49 3.24 13.69
C HIS A 76 -3.39 4.35 14.25
N ARG A 77 -4.03 5.17 13.39
CA ARG A 77 -4.97 6.20 13.84
C ARG A 77 -6.14 5.59 14.64
N LYS A 78 -6.71 4.51 14.13
CA LYS A 78 -7.85 3.83 14.79
C LYS A 78 -7.46 3.12 16.09
N SER A 79 -6.19 2.70 16.22
CA SER A 79 -5.65 2.14 17.47
C SER A 79 -5.22 3.23 18.48
N GLY A 80 -5.24 4.51 18.10
CA GLY A 80 -4.88 5.64 18.96
C GLY A 80 -3.40 6.09 18.83
N ASP A 81 -2.61 5.45 17.98
CA ASP A 81 -1.21 5.83 17.71
C ASP A 81 -1.17 6.86 16.57
N ILE A 82 -1.51 8.11 16.92
CA ILE A 82 -1.67 9.16 15.91
C ILE A 82 -0.33 9.57 15.27
N ASP A 83 0.76 9.50 16.03
CA ASP A 83 2.08 9.89 15.53
C ASP A 83 2.52 8.94 14.41
N LYS A 84 2.41 7.62 14.62
CA LYS A 84 2.69 6.65 13.56
C LYS A 84 1.71 6.74 12.38
N ALA A 85 0.46 7.09 12.64
CA ALA A 85 -0.49 7.31 11.57
C ALA A 85 -0.03 8.45 10.64
N LEU A 86 0.41 9.58 11.21
CA LEU A 86 0.93 10.70 10.45
C LEU A 86 2.17 10.31 9.63
N GLU A 87 3.14 9.61 10.24
CA GLU A 87 4.33 9.12 9.53
C GLU A 87 3.96 8.29 8.31
N HIS A 88 3.03 7.35 8.46
CA HIS A 88 2.61 6.50 7.35
C HIS A 88 1.83 7.26 6.27
N TYR A 89 0.99 8.23 6.65
CA TYR A 89 0.29 9.07 5.67
C TYR A 89 1.26 9.95 4.88
N GLU A 90 2.29 10.50 5.53
CA GLU A 90 3.34 11.26 4.87
C GLU A 90 4.08 10.38 3.86
N MET A 91 4.51 9.17 4.26
CA MET A 91 5.14 8.20 3.34
C MET A 91 4.24 7.85 2.15
N ALA A 92 2.94 7.67 2.37
CA ALA A 92 1.99 7.40 1.30
C ALA A 92 1.91 8.58 0.30
N LEU A 93 1.91 9.83 0.78
CA LEU A 93 1.87 11.02 -0.07
C LEU A 93 3.22 11.34 -0.72
N ASP A 94 4.34 10.94 -0.14
CA ASP A 94 5.65 11.02 -0.79
C ASP A 94 5.73 10.09 -2.00
N ILE A 95 5.13 8.89 -1.89
CA ILE A 95 5.06 7.91 -2.99
C ILE A 95 4.01 8.32 -4.04
N ASN A 96 2.83 8.71 -3.59
CA ASN A 96 1.73 9.16 -4.46
C ASN A 96 1.09 10.43 -3.88
N PRO A 97 1.50 11.63 -4.33
CA PRO A 97 0.96 12.90 -3.84
C PRO A 97 -0.53 13.08 -4.02
N ASP A 98 -1.14 12.36 -4.99
CA ASP A 98 -2.55 12.46 -5.34
C ASP A 98 -3.38 11.29 -4.76
N HIS A 99 -2.85 10.58 -3.76
CA HIS A 99 -3.54 9.46 -3.13
C HIS A 99 -4.75 9.94 -2.29
N LYS A 100 -5.93 9.94 -2.88
CA LYS A 100 -7.16 10.53 -2.31
C LYS A 100 -7.51 9.99 -0.93
N GLY A 101 -7.47 8.66 -0.75
CA GLY A 101 -7.76 8.06 0.56
C GLY A 101 -6.78 8.49 1.66
N THR A 102 -5.51 8.75 1.30
CA THR A 102 -4.55 9.29 2.27
C THR A 102 -4.84 10.74 2.62
N LEU A 103 -5.21 11.57 1.62
CA LEU A 103 -5.61 12.95 1.88
C LEU A 103 -6.84 13.05 2.80
N GLU A 104 -7.83 12.18 2.59
CA GLU A 104 -9.00 12.07 3.47
C GLU A 104 -8.58 11.71 4.89
N TYR A 105 -7.88 10.58 5.07
CA TYR A 105 -7.53 10.08 6.41
C TYR A 105 -6.54 10.97 7.16
N LEU A 106 -5.63 11.62 6.44
CA LEU A 106 -4.74 12.63 7.02
C LEU A 106 -5.53 13.87 7.48
N GLY A 107 -6.51 14.29 6.68
CA GLY A 107 -7.44 15.36 7.08
C GLY A 107 -8.21 15.01 8.36
N GLU A 108 -8.74 13.78 8.45
CA GLU A 108 -9.40 13.29 9.68
C GLU A 108 -8.44 13.19 10.88
N ALA A 109 -7.18 12.82 10.66
CA ALA A 109 -6.16 12.82 11.71
C ALA A 109 -5.93 14.24 12.25
N TYR A 110 -5.82 15.22 11.36
CA TYR A 110 -5.67 16.63 11.76
C TYR A 110 -6.90 17.17 12.50
N ILE A 111 -8.12 16.76 12.10
CA ILE A 111 -9.35 17.10 12.85
C ILE A 111 -9.25 16.56 14.28
N SER A 112 -8.82 15.31 14.45
CA SER A 112 -8.67 14.68 15.77
C SER A 112 -7.65 15.40 16.66
N LEU A 113 -6.64 16.03 16.06
CA LEU A 113 -5.65 16.86 16.72
C LEU A 113 -6.11 18.33 16.94
N GLY A 114 -7.29 18.70 16.47
CA GLY A 114 -7.80 20.08 16.53
C GLY A 114 -7.14 21.01 15.51
N ASN A 115 -6.32 20.49 14.59
CA ASN A 115 -5.66 21.28 13.56
C ASN A 115 -6.52 21.40 12.31
N LEU A 116 -7.54 22.26 12.39
CA LEU A 116 -8.49 22.44 11.29
C LEU A 116 -7.87 23.14 10.06
N GLU A 117 -6.78 23.87 10.25
CA GLU A 117 -6.06 24.49 9.13
C GLU A 117 -5.45 23.44 8.21
N LEU A 118 -4.69 22.49 8.77
CA LEU A 118 -4.09 21.38 8.01
C LEU A 118 -5.15 20.44 7.44
N ALA A 119 -6.26 20.22 8.16
CA ALA A 119 -7.38 19.43 7.65
C ALA A 119 -8.01 20.09 6.40
N ASN A 120 -8.23 21.42 6.42
CA ASN A 120 -8.75 22.15 5.28
C ASN A 120 -7.76 22.17 4.11
N ALA A 121 -6.46 22.19 4.36
CA ALA A 121 -5.46 22.08 3.30
C ALA A 121 -5.58 20.73 2.54
N GLN A 122 -5.87 19.61 3.23
CA GLN A 122 -6.14 18.33 2.57
C GLN A 122 -7.45 18.35 1.79
N LEU A 123 -8.48 18.99 2.33
CA LEU A 123 -9.76 19.18 1.64
C LEU A 123 -9.60 19.94 0.33
N ASP A 124 -8.81 21.02 0.31
CA ASP A 124 -8.57 21.81 -0.89
C ASP A 124 -7.81 21.05 -1.96
N ARG A 125 -6.88 20.16 -1.55
CA ARG A 125 -6.23 19.20 -2.47
C ARG A 125 -7.27 18.25 -3.08
N LEU A 126 -8.12 17.64 -2.26
CA LEU A 126 -9.21 16.78 -2.73
C LEU A 126 -10.17 17.51 -3.68
N LYS A 127 -10.57 18.74 -3.37
CA LYS A 127 -11.40 19.56 -4.29
C LYS A 127 -10.77 19.71 -5.67
N SER A 128 -9.45 19.95 -5.70
CA SER A 128 -8.71 20.08 -6.95
C SER A 128 -8.68 18.77 -7.74
N LEU A 129 -8.42 17.64 -7.06
CA LEU A 129 -8.37 16.32 -7.68
C LEU A 129 -9.73 15.81 -8.15
N CYS A 130 -10.81 16.21 -7.47
CA CYS A 130 -12.18 15.76 -7.74
C CYS A 130 -13.00 16.76 -8.54
N ALA A 131 -12.39 17.83 -9.07
CA ALA A 131 -13.07 18.90 -9.77
C ALA A 131 -13.85 18.43 -11.02
N THR A 132 -13.37 17.40 -11.70
CA THR A 132 -13.99 16.87 -12.93
C THR A 132 -14.80 15.59 -12.71
N SER A 133 -14.63 14.93 -11.57
CA SER A 133 -15.34 13.69 -11.22
C SER A 133 -15.52 13.65 -9.71
N PRO A 134 -16.77 13.63 -9.21
CA PRO A 134 -17.02 13.49 -7.78
C PRO A 134 -16.30 12.29 -7.19
N CYS A 135 -15.75 12.44 -6.00
CA CYS A 135 -15.08 11.37 -5.28
C CYS A 135 -15.60 11.27 -3.84
N GLU A 136 -15.62 10.06 -3.30
CA GLU A 136 -16.14 9.75 -1.98
C GLU A 136 -15.30 10.42 -0.89
N GLU A 137 -13.99 10.41 -1.06
CA GLU A 137 -13.00 10.95 -0.11
C GLU A 137 -13.20 12.45 0.17
N LEU A 138 -13.58 13.21 -0.86
CA LEU A 138 -13.92 14.62 -0.71
C LEU A 138 -15.16 14.80 0.19
N ASN A 139 -16.21 14.04 -0.09
CA ASN A 139 -17.45 14.12 0.69
C ASN A 139 -17.25 13.70 2.14
N GLU A 140 -16.46 12.64 2.39
CA GLU A 140 -16.19 12.13 3.73
C GLU A 140 -15.41 13.16 4.56
N LEU A 141 -14.37 13.79 4.01
CA LEU A 141 -13.62 14.82 4.71
C LEU A 141 -14.45 16.10 4.95
N GLU A 142 -15.27 16.52 3.97
CA GLU A 142 -16.21 17.64 4.17
C GLU A 142 -17.17 17.37 5.34
N GLN A 143 -17.75 16.19 5.41
CA GLN A 143 -18.64 15.80 6.48
C GLN A 143 -17.90 15.72 7.85
N ALA A 144 -16.63 15.24 7.86
CA ALA A 144 -15.84 15.20 9.07
C ALA A 144 -15.58 16.62 9.63
N LEU A 145 -15.21 17.57 8.77
CA LEU A 145 -15.02 18.97 9.12
C LEU A 145 -16.30 19.63 9.63
N LEU A 146 -17.45 19.36 8.98
CA LEU A 146 -18.76 19.87 9.42
C LEU A 146 -19.16 19.33 10.80
N ARG A 147 -18.80 18.09 11.13
CA ARG A 147 -19.01 17.50 12.47
C ARG A 147 -18.11 18.14 13.53
N ALA A 148 -16.87 18.45 13.18
CA ALA A 148 -15.90 19.06 14.11
C ALA A 148 -16.18 20.54 14.40
N ALA A 149 -16.95 21.24 13.56
CA ALA A 149 -17.32 22.66 13.73
C ALA A 149 -18.53 22.87 14.69
N LYS A 150 -19.15 21.80 15.17
CA LYS A 150 -20.32 21.86 16.07
C LYS A 150 -19.90 21.74 17.53
#